data_48c372e058062d8b697e8e738e1e6007
#
_entry.id   48c372e058062d8b697e8e738e1e6007
#
_cell.length_a   1.000
_cell.length_b   1.000
_cell.length_c   1.000
_cell.angle_alpha   90.00
_cell.angle_beta   90.00
_cell.angle_gamma   90.00
#
_symmetry.space_group_name_H-M   'P 1'
#
loop_
_entity.id
_entity.type
_entity.pdbx_description
1 polymer ?
#
loop_
_entity_poly.entity_id
_entity_poly.type
_entity_poly.pdbx_seq_one_letter_code
_entity_poly.pdbx_strand_id
1 'polypeptide(L)'
;MLDAADPLRRGLEKAVLREDKRDSYQGKAARLLVLGVDLGLDEEERKALKSSEAILKLWLDGDGVPLAMERDIQARFSKFLVGFRVHEHETREFQRAGGRLVVMRASKDSSGSGLGHSDESHTVTTVTLLTD
;
A
#
# COMPACT_ATOMS: atom_id res chain seq x y z
N MET A 1 -17.89 -9.04 5.24
CA MET A 1 -16.93 -8.02 5.72
C MET A 1 -15.55 -8.63 5.87
N LEU A 2 -14.56 -7.98 5.34
CA LEU A 2 -13.18 -8.41 5.50
C LEU A 2 -12.54 -7.70 6.69
N ASP A 3 -11.90 -8.46 7.56
CA ASP A 3 -11.08 -7.90 8.62
C ASP A 3 -9.72 -7.52 8.03
N ALA A 4 -9.37 -6.24 8.10
CA ALA A 4 -8.14 -5.71 7.53
C ALA A 4 -6.94 -5.79 8.48
N ALA A 5 -7.14 -6.18 9.73
CA ALA A 5 -6.07 -6.17 10.74
C ALA A 5 -4.98 -7.22 10.47
N ASP A 6 -5.35 -8.44 10.10
CA ASP A 6 -4.39 -9.52 9.87
C ASP A 6 -3.51 -9.32 8.63
N PRO A 7 -4.08 -8.97 7.45
CA PRO A 7 -3.26 -8.64 6.28
C PRO A 7 -2.32 -7.46 6.52
N LEU A 8 -2.79 -6.44 7.23
CA LEU A 8 -1.99 -5.26 7.56
C LEU A 8 -0.82 -5.64 8.48
N ARG A 9 -1.08 -6.46 9.48
CA ARG A 9 -0.04 -6.94 10.41
C ARG A 9 1.05 -7.71 9.66
N ARG A 10 0.69 -8.62 8.76
CA ARG A 10 1.67 -9.39 7.97
C ARG A 10 2.52 -8.49 7.09
N GLY A 11 1.94 -7.48 6.48
CA GLY A 11 2.68 -6.51 5.68
C GLY A 11 3.66 -5.70 6.52
N LEU A 12 3.31 -5.40 7.77
CA LEU A 12 4.14 -4.61 8.67
C LEU A 12 5.30 -5.41 9.29
N GLU A 13 5.21 -6.73 9.38
CA GLU A 13 6.26 -7.56 9.98
C GLU A 13 7.61 -7.45 9.27
N LYS A 14 7.61 -7.21 7.96
CA LYS A 14 8.83 -7.05 7.15
C LYS A 14 9.13 -5.61 6.80
N ALA A 15 8.40 -4.67 7.38
CA ALA A 15 8.56 -3.26 7.08
C ALA A 15 9.60 -2.62 8.01
N VAL A 16 10.30 -1.62 7.48
CA VAL A 16 11.28 -0.83 8.25
C VAL A 16 10.70 0.56 8.45
N LEU A 17 10.55 0.97 9.70
CA LEU A 17 10.06 2.31 10.03
C LEU A 17 11.10 3.36 9.64
N ARG A 18 10.70 4.31 8.79
CA ARG A 18 11.55 5.42 8.33
C ARG A 18 11.21 6.73 9.02
N GLU A 19 9.93 7.00 9.22
CA GLU A 19 9.45 8.21 9.86
C GLU A 19 8.25 7.91 10.76
N ASP A 20 8.14 8.66 11.83
CA ASP A 20 7.03 8.60 12.77
C ASP A 20 6.80 10.04 13.24
N LYS A 21 5.70 10.64 12.79
CA LYS A 21 5.46 12.05 13.03
C LYS A 21 3.97 12.36 13.22
N ARG A 22 3.71 13.51 13.82
CA ARG A 22 2.36 14.05 13.91
C ARG A 22 1.93 14.57 12.55
N ASP A 23 0.68 14.32 12.19
CA ASP A 23 0.08 14.76 10.94
C ASP A 23 -1.42 14.99 11.17
N SER A 24 -2.12 15.26 10.10
CA SER A 24 -3.58 15.30 10.10
C SER A 24 -4.11 14.41 8.98
N TYR A 25 -5.26 13.82 9.21
CA TYR A 25 -5.97 13.04 8.21
C TYR A 25 -7.43 13.47 8.20
N GLN A 26 -7.91 13.98 7.07
CA GLN A 26 -9.26 14.51 6.89
C GLN A 26 -9.65 15.53 7.98
N GLY A 27 -8.72 16.42 8.31
CA GLY A 27 -8.92 17.49 9.30
C GLY A 27 -8.82 17.05 10.76
N LYS A 28 -8.48 15.79 11.04
CA LYS A 28 -8.31 15.26 12.38
C LYS A 28 -6.84 15.02 12.68
N ALA A 29 -6.44 15.25 13.94
CA ALA A 29 -5.09 14.94 14.36
C ALA A 29 -4.82 13.44 14.21
N ALA A 30 -3.69 13.10 13.62
CA ALA A 30 -3.28 11.73 13.37
C ALA A 30 -1.78 11.57 13.55
N ARG A 31 -1.34 10.33 13.64
CA ARG A 31 0.06 9.96 13.62
C ARG A 31 0.36 9.31 12.28
N LEU A 32 1.39 9.77 11.60
CA LEU A 32 1.82 9.20 10.33
C LEU A 32 3.08 8.37 10.52
N LEU A 33 2.99 7.10 10.15
CA LEU A 33 4.14 6.21 10.06
C LEU A 33 4.51 6.04 8.59
N VAL A 34 5.78 6.25 8.26
CA VAL A 34 6.30 6.00 6.91
C VAL A 34 7.25 4.81 7.01
N LEU A 35 6.94 3.77 6.25
CA LEU A 35 7.67 2.50 6.30
C LEU A 35 8.21 2.12 4.93
N GLY A 36 9.42 1.58 4.90
CA GLY A 36 9.93 0.90 3.73
C GLY A 36 9.47 -0.55 3.76
N VAL A 37 8.95 -1.07 2.65
CA VAL A 37 8.40 -2.42 2.59
C VAL A 37 9.17 -3.29 1.61
N ASP A 38 9.15 -4.59 1.85
CA ASP A 38 9.75 -5.58 0.95
C ASP A 38 8.77 -5.85 -0.21
N LEU A 39 9.30 -5.93 -1.44
CA LEU A 39 8.50 -6.23 -2.62
C LEU A 39 8.03 -7.69 -2.68
N GLY A 40 8.66 -8.59 -1.90
CA GLY A 40 8.31 -10.01 -1.93
C GLY A 40 8.69 -10.70 -3.23
N LEU A 41 9.76 -10.25 -3.88
CA LEU A 41 10.21 -10.79 -5.15
C LEU A 41 10.85 -12.17 -5.00
N ASP A 42 10.67 -13.02 -6.01
CA ASP A 42 11.41 -14.28 -6.09
C ASP A 42 12.86 -14.06 -6.52
N GLU A 43 13.64 -15.11 -6.60
CA GLU A 43 15.06 -15.02 -6.91
C GLU A 43 15.32 -14.49 -8.33
N GLU A 44 14.53 -14.93 -9.31
CA GLU A 44 14.69 -14.47 -10.70
C GLU A 44 14.32 -13.00 -10.84
N GLU A 45 13.23 -12.58 -10.19
CA GLU A 45 12.81 -11.18 -10.18
C GLU A 45 13.85 -10.28 -9.53
N ARG A 46 14.48 -10.72 -8.44
CA ARG A 46 15.56 -9.98 -7.78
C ARG A 46 16.76 -9.79 -8.69
N LYS A 47 17.13 -10.82 -9.45
CA LYS A 47 18.24 -10.72 -10.39
C LYS A 47 17.97 -9.73 -11.52
N ALA A 48 16.72 -9.63 -11.96
CA ALA A 48 16.30 -8.70 -12.99
C ALA A 48 16.11 -7.27 -12.47
N LEU A 49 15.97 -7.09 -11.17
CA LEU A 49 15.69 -5.79 -10.55
C LEU A 49 16.88 -4.85 -10.69
N LYS A 50 16.64 -3.65 -11.25
CA LYS A 50 17.65 -2.58 -11.38
C LYS A 50 17.49 -1.52 -10.30
N SER A 51 16.25 -1.14 -10.00
CA SER A 51 15.95 -0.21 -8.93
C SER A 51 14.54 -0.44 -8.44
N SER A 52 14.30 -0.12 -7.19
CA SER A 52 12.97 -0.19 -6.60
C SER A 52 12.82 0.80 -5.47
N GLU A 53 11.59 1.24 -5.27
CA GLU A 53 11.18 1.98 -4.10
C GLU A 53 9.78 1.50 -3.71
N ALA A 54 9.62 1.11 -2.46
CA ALA A 54 8.35 0.65 -1.93
C ALA A 54 8.13 1.30 -0.57
N ILE A 55 7.13 2.17 -0.50
CA ILE A 55 6.83 2.97 0.68
C ILE A 55 5.38 2.74 1.08
N LEU A 56 5.18 2.51 2.37
CA LEU A 56 3.88 2.43 3.00
C LEU A 56 3.71 3.59 3.96
N LYS A 57 2.64 4.35 3.80
CA LYS A 57 2.22 5.37 4.77
C LYS A 57 1.01 4.86 5.52
N LEU A 58 1.02 5.00 6.83
CA LEU A 58 -0.06 4.55 7.69
C LEU A 58 -0.45 5.69 8.64
N TRP A 59 -1.70 6.11 8.58
CA TRP A 59 -2.25 7.11 9.50
C TRP A 59 -3.00 6.41 10.62
N LEU A 60 -2.65 6.76 11.85
CA LEU A 60 -3.26 6.20 13.06
C LEU A 60 -3.99 7.31 13.81
N ASP A 61 -5.10 6.95 14.47
CA ASP A 61 -5.77 7.87 15.38
C ASP A 61 -5.04 7.96 16.74
N GLY A 62 -5.60 8.72 17.68
CA GLY A 62 -5.00 8.89 19.00
C GLY A 62 -4.87 7.62 19.83
N ASP A 63 -5.65 6.59 19.51
CA ASP A 63 -5.63 5.27 20.16
C ASP A 63 -4.75 4.27 19.42
N GLY A 64 -4.10 4.69 18.33
CA GLY A 64 -3.25 3.81 17.54
C GLY A 64 -4.02 2.94 16.54
N VAL A 65 -5.28 3.26 16.26
CA VAL A 65 -6.10 2.53 15.31
C VAL A 65 -5.87 3.07 13.89
N PRO A 66 -5.61 2.22 12.89
CA PRO A 66 -5.44 2.68 11.52
C PRO A 66 -6.66 3.40 10.97
N LEU A 67 -6.44 4.59 10.40
CA LEU A 67 -7.44 5.39 9.70
C LEU A 67 -7.33 5.19 8.19
N ALA A 68 -6.11 5.14 7.68
CA ALA A 68 -5.85 5.02 6.25
C ALA A 68 -4.45 4.50 6.00
N MET A 69 -4.26 3.96 4.81
CA MET A 69 -2.98 3.45 4.32
C MET A 69 -2.78 3.93 2.88
N GLU A 70 -1.56 4.27 2.55
CA GLU A 70 -1.14 4.55 1.18
C GLU A 70 0.14 3.78 0.90
N ARG A 71 0.12 2.97 -0.16
CA ARG A 71 1.28 2.18 -0.58
C ARG A 71 1.67 2.60 -1.99
N ASP A 72 2.93 2.95 -2.18
CA ASP A 72 3.48 3.28 -3.48
C ASP A 72 4.67 2.39 -3.77
N ILE A 73 4.63 1.69 -4.87
CA ILE A 73 5.67 0.77 -5.32
C ILE A 73 6.10 1.16 -6.71
N GLN A 74 7.40 1.40 -6.88
CA GLN A 74 8.02 1.62 -8.17
C GLN A 74 9.17 0.64 -8.33
N ALA A 75 9.23 -0.02 -9.47
CA ALA A 75 10.30 -0.96 -9.76
C ALA A 75 10.71 -0.90 -11.22
N ARG A 76 12.00 -1.08 -11.47
CA ARG A 76 12.57 -1.19 -12.81
C ARG A 76 13.30 -2.50 -12.90
N PHE A 77 12.99 -3.25 -13.93
CA PHE A 77 13.60 -4.55 -14.22
C PHE A 77 14.26 -4.50 -15.59
N SER A 78 15.29 -5.31 -15.77
CA SER A 78 15.90 -5.52 -17.07
C SER A 78 16.24 -7.00 -17.24
N LYS A 79 15.81 -7.58 -18.35
CA LYS A 79 16.09 -8.98 -18.70
C LYS A 79 16.33 -9.07 -20.21
N PHE A 80 17.45 -9.69 -20.62
CA PHE A 80 17.82 -9.83 -22.03
C PHE A 80 17.83 -8.51 -22.80
N LEU A 81 18.39 -7.46 -22.20
CA LEU A 81 18.49 -6.09 -22.75
C LEU A 81 17.14 -5.39 -22.89
N VAL A 82 16.07 -5.96 -22.33
CA VAL A 82 14.74 -5.35 -22.33
C VAL A 82 14.47 -4.79 -20.95
N GLY A 83 14.08 -3.51 -20.89
CA GLY A 83 13.70 -2.83 -19.66
C GLY A 83 12.20 -2.84 -19.45
N PHE A 84 11.79 -3.08 -18.21
CA PHE A 84 10.39 -3.01 -17.77
C PHE A 84 10.29 -2.05 -16.58
N ARG A 85 9.18 -1.31 -16.52
CA ARG A 85 8.85 -0.45 -15.38
C ARG A 85 7.49 -0.84 -14.85
N VAL A 86 7.37 -0.88 -13.53
CA VAL A 86 6.11 -1.14 -12.84
C VAL A 86 5.90 -0.04 -11.82
N HIS A 87 4.70 0.50 -11.76
CA HIS A 87 4.29 1.44 -10.73
C HIS A 87 2.92 1.01 -10.21
N GLU A 88 2.80 0.85 -8.90
CA GLU A 88 1.54 0.59 -8.23
C GLU A 88 1.33 1.61 -7.13
N HIS A 89 0.14 2.14 -7.07
CA HIS A 89 -0.30 3.04 -6.02
C HIS A 89 -1.61 2.53 -5.45
N GLU A 90 -1.64 2.29 -4.16
CA GLU A 90 -2.82 1.76 -3.47
C GLU A 90 -3.14 2.63 -2.27
N THR A 91 -4.42 2.94 -2.09
CA THR A 91 -4.93 3.61 -0.91
C THR A 91 -6.03 2.78 -0.30
N ARG A 92 -6.10 2.77 1.03
CA ARG A 92 -7.18 2.13 1.77
C ARG A 92 -7.62 3.05 2.89
N GLU A 93 -8.93 3.14 3.08
CA GLU A 93 -9.55 3.82 4.21
C GLU A 93 -10.18 2.76 5.11
N PHE A 94 -9.96 2.90 6.41
CA PHE A 94 -10.43 1.93 7.38
C PHE A 94 -11.49 2.52 8.30
N GLN A 95 -12.33 1.65 8.85
CA GLN A 95 -13.27 2.01 9.89
C GLN A 95 -13.38 0.85 10.89
N ARG A 96 -13.51 1.20 12.16
CA ARG A 96 -13.78 0.20 13.20
C ARG A 96 -15.27 -0.13 13.17
N ALA A 97 -15.59 -1.43 13.13
CA ALA A 97 -16.96 -1.93 13.15
C ALA A 97 -17.02 -3.19 14.01
N GLY A 98 -17.77 -3.15 15.12
CA GLY A 98 -17.95 -4.30 16.00
C GLY A 98 -16.64 -4.89 16.53
N GLY A 99 -15.67 -4.06 16.87
CA GLY A 99 -14.35 -4.50 17.35
C GLY A 99 -13.40 -4.97 16.27
N ARG A 100 -13.80 -4.85 15.00
CA ARG A 100 -12.96 -5.20 13.84
C ARG A 100 -12.57 -3.96 13.07
N LEU A 101 -11.42 -4.06 12.39
CA LEU A 101 -10.98 -3.07 11.43
C LEU A 101 -11.45 -3.49 10.04
N VAL A 102 -12.20 -2.65 9.37
CA VAL A 102 -12.81 -2.94 8.06
C VAL A 102 -12.30 -1.95 7.03
N VAL A 103 -11.99 -2.44 5.82
CA VAL A 103 -11.67 -1.58 4.68
C VAL A 103 -12.98 -1.01 4.14
N MET A 104 -13.15 0.31 4.22
CA MET A 104 -14.32 1.01 3.71
C MET A 104 -14.17 1.38 2.25
N ARG A 105 -12.97 1.73 1.84
CA ARG A 105 -12.65 2.10 0.48
C ARG A 105 -11.22 1.68 0.17
N ALA A 106 -11.01 1.09 -1.00
CA ALA A 106 -9.69 0.78 -1.52
C ALA A 106 -9.60 1.27 -2.96
N SER A 107 -8.49 1.88 -3.31
CA SER A 107 -8.18 2.31 -4.67
C SER A 107 -6.83 1.77 -5.04
N LYS A 108 -6.71 1.21 -6.23
CA LYS A 108 -5.44 0.68 -6.73
C LYS A 108 -5.25 1.11 -8.17
N ASP A 109 -4.15 1.81 -8.42
CA ASP A 109 -3.68 2.18 -9.75
C ASP A 109 -2.42 1.38 -10.05
N SER A 110 -2.39 0.73 -11.19
CA SER A 110 -1.23 -0.03 -11.65
C SER A 110 -0.88 0.40 -13.06
N SER A 111 0.40 0.61 -13.31
CA SER A 111 0.90 0.86 -14.65
C SER A 111 2.17 0.04 -14.88
N GLY A 112 2.32 -0.42 -16.11
CA GLY A 112 3.51 -1.16 -16.52
C GLY A 112 3.89 -0.77 -17.93
N SER A 113 5.18 -0.72 -18.23
CA SER A 113 5.67 -0.43 -19.58
C SER A 113 6.90 -1.28 -19.88
N GLY A 114 7.03 -1.69 -21.13
CA GLY A 114 8.14 -2.49 -21.64
C GLY A 114 7.87 -2.92 -23.07
N LEU A 115 8.92 -3.18 -23.85
CA LEU A 115 8.82 -3.62 -25.26
C LEU A 115 7.93 -2.73 -26.15
N GLY A 116 7.88 -1.42 -25.86
CA GLY A 116 7.00 -0.50 -26.58
C GLY A 116 5.53 -0.58 -26.22
N HIS A 117 5.17 -1.37 -25.20
CA HIS A 117 3.81 -1.48 -24.69
C HIS A 117 3.69 -0.81 -23.33
N SER A 118 2.52 -0.26 -23.05
CA SER A 118 2.18 0.26 -21.73
C SER A 118 0.78 -0.17 -21.36
N ASP A 119 0.61 -0.63 -20.12
CA ASP A 119 -0.68 -1.04 -19.57
C ASP A 119 -0.97 -0.22 -18.32
N GLU A 120 -2.21 0.19 -18.18
CA GLU A 120 -2.69 0.89 -17.00
C GLU A 120 -3.98 0.26 -16.51
N SER A 121 -4.14 0.16 -15.20
CA SER A 121 -5.40 -0.28 -14.61
C SER A 121 -5.73 0.57 -13.38
N HIS A 122 -7.02 0.77 -13.18
CA HIS A 122 -7.54 1.50 -12.03
C HIS A 122 -8.71 0.74 -11.44
N THR A 123 -8.64 0.45 -10.17
CA THR A 123 -9.68 -0.28 -9.44
C THR A 123 -10.06 0.48 -8.18
N VAL A 124 -11.35 0.65 -7.97
CA VAL A 124 -11.89 1.25 -6.74
C VAL A 124 -12.90 0.28 -6.15
N THR A 125 -12.73 -0.03 -4.89
CA THR A 125 -13.66 -0.86 -4.14
C THR A 125 -14.19 -0.05 -2.96
N THR A 126 -15.50 -0.03 -2.80
CA THR A 126 -16.16 0.66 -1.70
C THR A 126 -17.05 -0.33 -0.96
N VAL A 127 -16.92 -0.35 0.35
CA VAL A 127 -17.75 -1.19 1.23
C VAL A 127 -18.62 -0.27 2.07
N THR A 128 -19.92 -0.53 2.05
CA THR A 128 -20.87 0.19 2.90
C THR A 128 -21.27 -0.73 4.06
N LEU A 129 -21.08 -0.25 5.27
CA LEU A 129 -21.49 -0.97 6.46
C LEU A 129 -22.98 -0.74 6.71
N LEU A 130 -23.73 -1.82 6.87
CA LEU A 130 -25.10 -1.75 7.32
C LEU A 130 -25.09 -1.80 8.84
N THR A 131 -25.55 -0.73 9.47
CA THR A 131 -25.69 -0.67 10.92
C THR A 131 -27.15 -0.88 11.27
N ASP A 132 -27.41 -1.83 12.12
CA ASP A 132 -28.74 -2.08 12.65
C ASP A 132 -29.08 -1.09 13.77
#